data_9eefe03e2cfa7bdd0ef26cf09eece239
#
_entry.id   9eefe03e2cfa7bdd0ef26cf09eece239
#
_cell.length_a   1.000
_cell.length_b   1.000
_cell.length_c   1.000
_cell.angle_alpha   90.00
_cell.angle_beta   90.00
_cell.angle_gamma   90.00
#
_symmetry.space_group_name_H-M   'P 1'
#
loop_
_entity.id
_entity.type
_entity.pdbx_description
1 polymer ?
#
loop_
_entity_poly.entity_id
_entity_poly.type
_entity_poly.pdbx_seq_one_letter_code
_entity_poly.pdbx_strand_id
1 'polypeptide(L)'
;MATGVLPVFAGRATKACDILPDHDKIYEAEFQLGLTSDTQDIYGKITEHREVGNITAENIENTLEKFRGDIMQIPPMYSAVMINGQRLYDLARQGVVVEREARPITVYTLELTAYDEKTHFGKLEISCSRGTYIRTLINDIGDALGCGAIMTKLVRTKACGFTLDDCVALEDLQELANAGISAEKYLYPIEKVFGDLKAIKLNPHQEHLYRNGIRLDID
;
A
#
# COMPACT_ATOMS: atom_id res chain seq x y z
N MET A 1 -3.67 -10.53 -6.36
CA MET A 1 -3.32 -9.18 -6.92
C MET A 1 -4.09 -8.14 -6.15
N ALA A 2 -3.48 -6.98 -5.83
CA ALA A 2 -4.20 -5.90 -5.17
C ALA A 2 -5.10 -5.15 -6.16
N THR A 3 -6.26 -4.69 -5.69
CA THR A 3 -7.18 -3.80 -6.41
C THR A 3 -7.30 -2.46 -5.69
N GLY A 4 -8.17 -1.57 -6.16
CA GLY A 4 -8.49 -0.31 -5.49
C GLY A 4 -7.75 0.90 -6.05
N VAL A 5 -7.56 1.92 -5.23
CA VAL A 5 -7.06 3.24 -5.63
C VAL A 5 -5.65 3.18 -6.21
N LEU A 6 -5.49 3.58 -7.46
CA LEU A 6 -4.20 3.76 -8.13
C LEU A 6 -4.12 5.17 -8.72
N PRO A 7 -3.47 6.13 -8.04
CA PRO A 7 -3.22 7.45 -8.62
C PRO A 7 -2.30 7.34 -9.84
N VAL A 8 -2.75 7.91 -10.97
CA VAL A 8 -1.97 7.96 -12.22
C VAL A 8 -1.72 9.41 -12.56
N PHE A 9 -0.45 9.79 -12.65
CA PHE A 9 -0.04 11.15 -13.00
C PHE A 9 0.32 11.23 -14.48
N ALA A 10 -0.29 12.18 -15.20
CA ALA A 10 -0.08 12.34 -16.65
C ALA A 10 0.64 13.65 -16.99
N GLY A 11 1.39 13.67 -18.07
CA GLY A 11 2.07 14.85 -18.56
C GLY A 11 3.04 15.46 -17.54
N ARG A 12 2.96 16.77 -17.33
CA ARG A 12 3.85 17.48 -16.38
C ARG A 12 3.58 17.14 -14.92
N ALA A 13 2.39 16.61 -14.59
CA ALA A 13 2.03 16.20 -13.23
C ALA A 13 2.87 15.01 -12.73
N THR A 14 3.52 14.24 -13.62
CA THR A 14 4.45 13.17 -13.21
C THR A 14 5.57 13.64 -12.29
N LYS A 15 5.97 14.92 -12.40
CA LYS A 15 6.99 15.53 -11.52
C LYS A 15 6.54 15.64 -10.05
N ALA A 16 5.24 15.56 -9.80
CA ALA A 16 4.71 15.61 -8.43
C ALA A 16 4.92 14.30 -7.66
N CYS A 17 5.11 13.17 -8.33
CA CYS A 17 5.23 11.86 -7.69
C CYS A 17 6.31 11.80 -6.60
N ASP A 18 7.40 12.55 -6.77
CA ASP A 18 8.53 12.54 -5.85
C ASP A 18 8.37 13.51 -4.67
N ILE A 19 7.43 14.45 -4.77
CA ILE A 19 7.23 15.54 -3.80
C ILE A 19 5.83 15.54 -3.17
N LEU A 20 5.08 14.46 -3.31
CA LEU A 20 3.77 14.34 -2.67
C LEU A 20 3.87 14.48 -1.15
N PRO A 21 3.01 15.29 -0.52
CA PRO A 21 3.01 15.44 0.94
C PRO A 21 2.46 14.20 1.66
N ASP A 22 1.48 13.53 1.05
CA ASP A 22 0.87 12.31 1.60
C ASP A 22 1.33 11.08 0.80
N HIS A 23 1.99 10.18 1.48
CA HIS A 23 2.42 8.88 0.96
C HIS A 23 1.73 7.71 1.65
N ASP A 24 0.83 7.98 2.59
CA ASP A 24 0.17 6.97 3.41
C ASP A 24 -0.94 6.27 2.61
N LYS A 25 -1.27 5.09 3.04
CA LYS A 25 -2.24 4.24 2.35
C LYS A 25 -3.14 3.57 3.36
N ILE A 26 -4.40 3.39 2.97
CA ILE A 26 -5.34 2.56 3.72
C ILE A 26 -5.70 1.34 2.86
N TYR A 27 -5.75 0.20 3.52
CA TYR A 27 -6.07 -1.08 2.91
C TYR A 27 -7.13 -1.83 3.68
N GLU A 28 -7.98 -2.53 2.95
CA GLU A 28 -8.72 -3.68 3.44
C GLU A 28 -8.03 -4.95 2.95
N ALA A 29 -7.67 -5.83 3.88
CA ALA A 29 -7.01 -7.09 3.58
C ALA A 29 -7.80 -8.27 4.14
N GLU A 30 -7.92 -9.34 3.37
CA GLU A 30 -8.44 -10.61 3.84
C GLU A 30 -7.28 -11.59 4.04
N PHE A 31 -7.38 -12.41 5.08
CA PHE A 31 -6.34 -13.39 5.40
C PHE A 31 -6.94 -14.75 5.76
N GLN A 32 -6.13 -15.78 5.63
CA GLN A 32 -6.41 -17.14 6.07
C GLN A 32 -5.29 -17.57 7.01
N LEU A 33 -5.65 -18.01 8.23
CA LEU A 33 -4.73 -18.67 9.15
C LEU A 33 -4.51 -20.15 8.76
N GLY A 34 -3.42 -20.71 9.22
CA GLY A 34 -3.08 -22.12 9.04
C GLY A 34 -2.33 -22.42 7.74
N LEU A 35 -2.00 -21.41 6.95
CA LEU A 35 -1.30 -21.56 5.68
C LEU A 35 -0.09 -20.64 5.61
N THR A 36 0.97 -21.10 4.91
CA THR A 36 2.06 -20.25 4.47
C THR A 36 2.34 -20.45 2.98
N SER A 37 2.86 -19.45 2.30
CA SER A 37 3.26 -19.55 0.89
C SER A 37 4.56 -18.79 0.61
N ASP A 38 5.22 -19.14 -0.49
CA ASP A 38 6.47 -18.51 -0.92
C ASP A 38 6.33 -17.02 -1.28
N THR A 39 5.13 -16.59 -1.65
CA THR A 39 4.79 -15.18 -1.93
C THR A 39 4.10 -14.46 -0.78
N GLN A 40 3.78 -15.17 0.32
CA GLN A 40 3.01 -14.69 1.48
C GLN A 40 1.55 -14.31 1.12
N ASP A 41 1.05 -14.76 -0.03
CA ASP A 41 -0.31 -14.59 -0.49
C ASP A 41 -0.86 -15.87 -1.16
N ILE A 42 -2.15 -15.88 -1.48
CA ILE A 42 -2.86 -17.04 -2.05
C ILE A 42 -2.40 -17.40 -3.47
N TYR A 43 -1.68 -16.54 -4.17
CA TYR A 43 -1.22 -16.77 -5.53
C TYR A 43 0.12 -17.50 -5.61
N GLY A 44 0.82 -17.61 -4.48
CA GLY A 44 2.05 -18.37 -4.36
C GLY A 44 1.82 -19.86 -4.17
N LYS A 45 2.93 -20.61 -4.19
CA LYS A 45 2.93 -22.02 -3.83
C LYS A 45 2.78 -22.15 -2.32
N ILE A 46 1.75 -22.88 -1.86
CA ILE A 46 1.61 -23.20 -0.44
C ILE A 46 2.81 -24.03 -0.01
N THR A 47 3.50 -23.57 1.02
CA THR A 47 4.71 -24.19 1.57
C THR A 47 4.41 -25.04 2.79
N GLU A 48 3.44 -24.62 3.62
CA GLU A 48 3.06 -25.33 4.84
C GLU A 48 1.57 -25.23 5.12
N HIS A 49 1.03 -26.27 5.74
CA HIS A 49 -0.25 -26.29 6.42
C HIS A 49 0.02 -26.50 7.90
N ARG A 50 -0.44 -25.57 8.75
CA ARG A 50 -0.27 -25.63 10.20
C ARG A 50 -1.64 -25.71 10.88
N GLU A 51 -1.72 -26.39 12.01
CA GLU A 51 -2.91 -26.37 12.86
C GLU A 51 -3.13 -24.99 13.45
N VAL A 52 -4.36 -24.48 13.36
CA VAL A 52 -4.72 -23.15 13.90
C VAL A 52 -5.06 -23.24 15.38
N GLY A 53 -5.59 -24.38 15.82
CA GLY A 53 -6.05 -24.55 17.21
C GLY A 53 -7.26 -23.66 17.54
N ASN A 54 -7.37 -23.29 18.81
CA ASN A 54 -8.49 -22.46 19.30
C ASN A 54 -8.12 -20.97 19.29
N ILE A 55 -7.77 -20.41 18.12
CA ILE A 55 -7.49 -18.98 18.01
C ILE A 55 -8.82 -18.21 17.93
N THR A 56 -9.03 -17.29 18.88
CA THR A 56 -10.19 -16.41 18.94
C THR A 56 -9.86 -15.03 18.37
N ALA A 57 -10.90 -14.22 18.12
CA ALA A 57 -10.73 -12.82 17.73
C ALA A 57 -9.89 -12.02 18.76
N GLU A 58 -10.08 -12.29 20.05
CA GLU A 58 -9.29 -11.66 21.13
C GLU A 58 -7.80 -12.02 21.05
N ASN A 59 -7.45 -13.27 20.72
CA ASN A 59 -6.05 -13.67 20.54
C ASN A 59 -5.40 -12.91 19.39
N ILE A 60 -6.16 -12.72 18.28
CA ILE A 60 -5.69 -11.95 17.13
C ILE A 60 -5.48 -10.49 17.56
N GLU A 61 -6.50 -9.83 18.16
CA GLU A 61 -6.38 -8.42 18.58
C GLU A 61 -5.18 -8.17 19.51
N ASN A 62 -4.97 -9.02 20.51
CA ASN A 62 -3.81 -8.94 21.41
C ASN A 62 -2.47 -9.09 20.65
N THR A 63 -2.48 -9.84 19.54
CA THR A 63 -1.29 -10.00 18.70
C THR A 63 -1.08 -8.78 17.82
N LEU A 64 -2.16 -8.17 17.27
CA LEU A 64 -2.08 -6.97 16.43
C LEU A 64 -1.43 -5.79 17.14
N GLU A 65 -1.56 -5.69 18.48
CA GLU A 65 -0.92 -4.60 19.25
C GLU A 65 0.58 -4.52 19.04
N LYS A 66 1.26 -5.66 18.81
CA LYS A 66 2.70 -5.73 18.58
C LYS A 66 3.13 -5.20 17.20
N PHE A 67 2.17 -5.02 16.31
CA PHE A 67 2.40 -4.59 14.93
C PHE A 67 1.90 -3.17 14.66
N ARG A 68 1.41 -2.46 15.70
CA ARG A 68 1.03 -1.04 15.63
C ARG A 68 2.21 -0.13 15.94
N GLY A 69 2.24 1.06 15.34
CA GLY A 69 3.32 2.05 15.50
C GLY A 69 4.51 1.78 14.59
N ASP A 70 5.69 2.19 15.05
CA ASP A 70 6.94 2.03 14.30
C ASP A 70 7.50 0.62 14.48
N ILE A 71 7.61 -0.11 13.39
CA ILE A 71 8.12 -1.49 13.40
C ILE A 71 9.16 -1.68 12.29
N MET A 72 9.97 -2.73 12.43
CA MET A 72 10.91 -3.16 11.41
C MET A 72 10.33 -4.32 10.62
N GLN A 73 10.23 -4.18 9.29
CA GLN A 73 9.71 -5.20 8.39
C GLN A 73 10.78 -5.66 7.39
N ILE A 74 10.95 -6.96 7.23
CA ILE A 74 11.81 -7.53 6.19
C ILE A 74 11.00 -7.58 4.89
N PRO A 75 11.41 -6.88 3.82
CA PRO A 75 10.69 -6.92 2.54
C PRO A 75 10.61 -8.34 1.99
N PRO A 76 9.48 -8.76 1.36
CA PRO A 76 9.38 -10.09 0.76
C PRO A 76 10.30 -10.22 -0.47
N MET A 77 10.69 -11.46 -0.81
CA MET A 77 11.48 -11.73 -2.01
C MET A 77 10.77 -11.27 -3.29
N TYR A 78 9.47 -11.43 -3.36
CA TYR A 78 8.66 -10.93 -4.48
C TYR A 78 8.34 -9.43 -4.34
N SER A 79 9.38 -8.59 -4.32
CA SER A 79 9.26 -7.13 -4.22
C SER A 79 10.13 -6.40 -5.24
N ALA A 80 9.84 -5.11 -5.46
CA ALA A 80 10.62 -4.24 -6.35
C ALA A 80 11.88 -3.66 -5.68
N VAL A 81 12.18 -4.05 -4.44
CA VAL A 81 13.41 -3.66 -3.73
C VAL A 81 14.62 -4.12 -4.52
N MET A 82 15.61 -3.26 -4.64
CA MET A 82 16.86 -3.56 -5.34
C MET A 82 17.98 -3.92 -4.34
N ILE A 83 18.71 -5.01 -4.63
CA ILE A 83 19.94 -5.39 -3.94
C ILE A 83 21.00 -5.62 -5.02
N ASN A 84 22.15 -4.97 -4.89
CA ASN A 84 23.27 -5.07 -5.85
C ASN A 84 22.85 -4.82 -7.31
N GLY A 85 21.92 -3.88 -7.53
CA GLY A 85 21.45 -3.52 -8.87
C GLY A 85 20.40 -4.46 -9.47
N GLN A 86 19.98 -5.51 -8.77
CA GLN A 86 18.95 -6.45 -9.21
C GLN A 86 17.70 -6.34 -8.31
N ARG A 87 16.51 -6.47 -8.89
CA ARG A 87 15.27 -6.48 -8.13
C ARG A 87 15.05 -7.82 -7.47
N LEU A 88 14.56 -7.82 -6.23
CA LEU A 88 14.31 -9.05 -5.46
C LEU A 88 13.37 -10.01 -6.19
N TYR A 89 12.33 -9.52 -6.88
CA TYR A 89 11.41 -10.38 -7.61
C TYR A 89 12.07 -11.09 -8.81
N ASP A 90 13.12 -10.50 -9.44
CA ASP A 90 13.85 -11.16 -10.52
C ASP A 90 14.72 -12.32 -9.98
N LEU A 91 15.34 -12.12 -8.81
CA LEU A 91 16.06 -13.16 -8.09
C LEU A 91 15.12 -14.29 -7.62
N ALA A 92 13.97 -13.93 -7.07
CA ALA A 92 12.96 -14.89 -6.63
C ALA A 92 12.47 -15.81 -7.77
N ARG A 93 12.23 -15.25 -8.96
CA ARG A 93 11.86 -16.03 -10.16
C ARG A 93 12.95 -17.00 -10.61
N GLN A 94 14.19 -16.72 -10.30
CA GLN A 94 15.34 -17.59 -10.57
C GLN A 94 15.55 -18.62 -9.46
N GLY A 95 14.70 -18.64 -8.42
CA GLY A 95 14.84 -19.51 -7.24
C GLY A 95 15.94 -19.08 -6.28
N VAL A 96 16.49 -17.86 -6.45
CA VAL A 96 17.56 -17.33 -5.59
C VAL A 96 16.93 -16.58 -4.43
N VAL A 97 17.26 -16.98 -3.21
CA VAL A 97 16.89 -16.28 -1.97
C VAL A 97 18.12 -15.54 -1.45
N VAL A 98 17.96 -14.25 -1.16
CA VAL A 98 19.03 -13.41 -0.61
C VAL A 98 18.62 -12.87 0.76
N GLU A 99 19.60 -12.59 1.60
CA GLU A 99 19.37 -11.89 2.86
C GLU A 99 18.89 -10.46 2.58
N ARG A 100 17.92 -10.01 3.37
CA ARG A 100 17.27 -8.70 3.23
C ARG A 100 17.31 -7.99 4.56
N GLU A 101 17.75 -6.75 4.54
CA GLU A 101 17.71 -5.89 5.71
C GLU A 101 16.27 -5.48 6.03
N ALA A 102 15.95 -5.51 7.32
CA ALA A 102 14.69 -4.96 7.80
C ALA A 102 14.65 -3.44 7.58
N ARG A 103 13.48 -2.92 7.23
CA ARG A 103 13.24 -1.51 6.96
C ARG A 103 12.20 -0.94 7.92
N PRO A 104 12.38 0.29 8.39
CA PRO A 104 11.39 0.94 9.24
C PRO A 104 10.13 1.23 8.42
N ILE A 105 8.99 0.89 9.01
CA ILE A 105 7.65 1.23 8.55
C ILE A 105 6.81 1.67 9.74
N THR A 106 5.75 2.43 9.48
CA THR A 106 4.78 2.80 10.51
C THR A 106 3.41 2.23 10.15
N VAL A 107 2.80 1.53 11.09
CA VAL A 107 1.41 1.08 11.01
C VAL A 107 0.59 1.97 11.93
N TYR A 108 -0.16 2.91 11.37
CA TYR A 108 -0.91 3.90 12.13
C TYR A 108 -2.13 3.30 12.81
N THR A 109 -2.90 2.49 12.04
CA THR A 109 -4.02 1.71 12.55
C THR A 109 -3.95 0.29 11.99
N LEU A 110 -4.38 -0.67 12.80
CA LEU A 110 -4.46 -2.08 12.44
C LEU A 110 -5.62 -2.67 13.23
N GLU A 111 -6.74 -2.94 12.58
CA GLU A 111 -8.00 -3.33 13.20
C GLU A 111 -8.52 -4.63 12.59
N LEU A 112 -8.97 -5.54 13.45
CA LEU A 112 -9.66 -6.76 13.04
C LEU A 112 -11.14 -6.42 12.79
N THR A 113 -11.57 -6.35 11.54
CA THR A 113 -12.95 -6.00 11.18
C THR A 113 -13.88 -7.22 11.12
N ALA A 114 -13.33 -8.42 10.91
CA ALA A 114 -14.08 -9.68 10.96
C ALA A 114 -13.13 -10.86 11.18
N TYR A 115 -13.62 -11.89 11.86
CA TYR A 115 -12.96 -13.18 11.99
C TYR A 115 -13.99 -14.30 12.17
N ASP A 116 -13.82 -15.38 11.43
CA ASP A 116 -14.62 -16.60 11.57
C ASP A 116 -13.75 -17.71 12.15
N GLU A 117 -14.02 -18.08 13.39
CA GLU A 117 -13.27 -19.11 14.16
C GLU A 117 -13.38 -20.53 13.55
N LYS A 118 -14.41 -20.78 12.70
CA LYS A 118 -14.59 -22.09 12.07
C LYS A 118 -13.77 -22.26 10.81
N THR A 119 -13.72 -21.21 10.02
CA THR A 119 -12.98 -21.19 8.74
C THR A 119 -11.58 -20.59 8.88
N HIS A 120 -11.32 -19.91 10.01
CA HIS A 120 -10.09 -19.16 10.28
C HIS A 120 -9.78 -18.08 9.24
N PHE A 121 -10.83 -17.56 8.63
CA PHE A 121 -10.79 -16.42 7.73
C PHE A 121 -11.00 -15.13 8.50
N GLY A 122 -10.23 -14.10 8.16
CA GLY A 122 -10.39 -12.79 8.79
C GLY A 122 -10.18 -11.62 7.84
N LYS A 123 -10.55 -10.43 8.32
CA LYS A 123 -10.39 -9.16 7.61
C LYS A 123 -9.72 -8.14 8.51
N LEU A 124 -8.81 -7.38 7.93
CA LEU A 124 -8.11 -6.28 8.59
C LEU A 124 -8.34 -4.98 7.82
N GLU A 125 -8.52 -3.90 8.55
CA GLU A 125 -8.32 -2.54 8.05
C GLU A 125 -6.96 -2.03 8.54
N ILE A 126 -6.17 -1.46 7.62
CA ILE A 126 -4.76 -1.14 7.87
C ILE A 126 -4.45 0.23 7.28
N SER A 127 -4.04 1.19 8.14
CA SER A 127 -3.45 2.46 7.71
C SER A 127 -1.95 2.42 7.97
N CYS A 128 -1.14 2.70 6.96
CA CYS A 128 0.30 2.53 7.07
C CYS A 128 1.10 3.47 6.14
N SER A 129 2.37 3.66 6.50
CA SER A 129 3.34 4.42 5.73
C SER A 129 3.69 3.76 4.40
N ARG A 130 4.32 4.52 3.51
CA ARG A 130 4.87 3.98 2.26
C ARG A 130 5.87 2.85 2.53
N GLY A 131 5.90 1.88 1.62
CA GLY A 131 6.87 0.77 1.68
C GLY A 131 6.43 -0.39 2.53
N THR A 132 5.28 -0.31 3.21
CA THR A 132 4.69 -1.41 3.97
C THR A 132 4.17 -2.49 3.03
N TYR A 133 4.59 -3.74 3.26
CA TYR A 133 4.09 -4.93 2.57
C TYR A 133 3.02 -5.60 3.41
N ILE A 134 1.75 -5.44 3.01
CA ILE A 134 0.59 -5.96 3.78
C ILE A 134 0.64 -7.48 3.87
N ARG A 135 1.05 -8.19 2.81
CA ARG A 135 1.20 -9.65 2.85
C ARG A 135 2.27 -10.12 3.84
N THR A 136 3.37 -9.36 3.98
CA THR A 136 4.39 -9.66 5.00
C THR A 136 3.87 -9.38 6.39
N LEU A 137 3.13 -8.29 6.59
CA LEU A 137 2.49 -7.99 7.88
C LEU A 137 1.56 -9.14 8.31
N ILE A 138 0.72 -9.64 7.39
CA ILE A 138 -0.18 -10.77 7.66
C ILE A 138 0.61 -12.05 7.95
N ASN A 139 1.66 -12.33 7.19
CA ASN A 139 2.55 -13.47 7.45
C ASN A 139 3.17 -13.40 8.84
N ASP A 140 3.71 -12.24 9.22
CA ASP A 140 4.37 -12.02 10.51
C ASP A 140 3.38 -12.13 11.68
N ILE A 141 2.13 -11.66 11.49
CA ILE A 141 1.02 -11.86 12.45
C ILE A 141 0.73 -13.35 12.60
N GLY A 142 0.64 -14.11 11.50
CA GLY A 142 0.41 -15.55 11.52
C GLY A 142 1.54 -16.33 12.22
N ASP A 143 2.78 -15.91 12.01
CA ASP A 143 3.94 -16.48 12.71
C ASP A 143 3.91 -16.14 14.22
N ALA A 144 3.52 -14.92 14.59
CA ALA A 144 3.35 -14.53 15.99
C ALA A 144 2.22 -15.29 16.71
N LEU A 145 1.18 -15.68 15.97
CA LEU A 145 0.11 -16.56 16.46
C LEU A 145 0.53 -18.04 16.50
N GLY A 146 1.67 -18.40 15.89
CA GLY A 146 2.21 -19.76 15.84
C GLY A 146 1.59 -20.67 14.78
N CYS A 147 0.61 -20.22 14.03
CA CYS A 147 -0.11 -21.04 13.05
C CYS A 147 0.17 -20.66 11.58
N GLY A 148 0.88 -19.57 11.32
CA GLY A 148 1.04 -19.03 9.97
C GLY A 148 -0.21 -18.36 9.45
N ALA A 149 -0.03 -17.45 8.48
CA ALA A 149 -1.13 -16.80 7.74
C ALA A 149 -0.68 -16.42 6.33
N ILE A 150 -1.65 -16.38 5.41
CA ILE A 150 -1.47 -15.81 4.08
C ILE A 150 -2.51 -14.74 3.79
N MET A 151 -2.14 -13.75 2.99
CA MET A 151 -3.07 -12.79 2.45
C MET A 151 -3.87 -13.41 1.30
N THR A 152 -5.20 -13.30 1.36
CA THR A 152 -6.08 -13.84 0.32
C THR A 152 -6.63 -12.77 -0.61
N LYS A 153 -6.84 -11.56 -0.10
CA LYS A 153 -7.31 -10.41 -0.89
C LYS A 153 -6.73 -9.12 -0.34
N LEU A 154 -6.54 -8.15 -1.22
CA LEU A 154 -6.07 -6.81 -0.86
C LEU A 154 -6.78 -5.76 -1.71
N VAL A 155 -7.41 -4.80 -1.04
CA VAL A 155 -7.99 -3.61 -1.66
C VAL A 155 -7.35 -2.38 -1.05
N ARG A 156 -6.76 -1.52 -1.86
CA ARG A 156 -6.27 -0.22 -1.39
C ARG A 156 -7.41 0.78 -1.47
N THR A 157 -7.92 1.20 -0.32
CA THR A 157 -9.09 2.08 -0.20
C THR A 157 -8.72 3.55 -0.24
N LYS A 158 -7.46 3.91 0.13
CA LYS A 158 -6.95 5.28 0.06
C LYS A 158 -5.48 5.32 -0.37
N ALA A 159 -5.11 6.30 -1.20
CA ALA A 159 -3.73 6.64 -1.56
C ALA A 159 -3.63 8.09 -2.05
N CYS A 160 -2.62 8.85 -1.59
CA CYS A 160 -2.34 10.23 -2.02
C CYS A 160 -3.56 11.16 -1.90
N GLY A 161 -4.34 11.02 -0.84
CA GLY A 161 -5.56 11.81 -0.61
C GLY A 161 -6.79 11.37 -1.42
N PHE A 162 -6.68 10.39 -2.34
CA PHE A 162 -7.81 9.82 -3.09
C PHE A 162 -8.37 8.58 -2.42
N THR A 163 -9.69 8.41 -2.51
CA THR A 163 -10.45 7.26 -2.03
C THR A 163 -11.07 6.47 -3.19
N LEU A 164 -11.76 5.38 -2.90
CA LEU A 164 -12.48 4.61 -3.94
C LEU A 164 -13.55 5.45 -4.65
N ASP A 165 -14.18 6.40 -3.96
CA ASP A 165 -15.21 7.28 -4.54
C ASP A 165 -14.63 8.25 -5.59
N ASP A 166 -13.33 8.52 -5.54
CA ASP A 166 -12.63 9.35 -6.54
C ASP A 166 -12.21 8.54 -7.78
N CYS A 167 -12.40 7.23 -7.78
CA CYS A 167 -11.88 6.34 -8.81
C CYS A 167 -12.86 6.16 -9.98
N VAL A 168 -12.32 5.86 -11.13
CA VAL A 168 -13.03 5.32 -12.29
C VAL A 168 -12.45 3.95 -12.61
N ALA A 169 -13.30 2.99 -12.98
CA ALA A 169 -12.81 1.67 -13.36
C ALA A 169 -12.03 1.73 -14.68
N LEU A 170 -11.03 0.86 -14.83
CA LEU A 170 -10.22 0.84 -16.04
C LEU A 170 -11.05 0.46 -17.27
N GLU A 171 -12.03 -0.42 -17.07
CA GLU A 171 -12.99 -0.85 -18.07
C GLU A 171 -13.82 0.32 -18.59
N ASP A 172 -14.31 1.19 -17.69
CA ASP A 172 -15.08 2.39 -18.06
C ASP A 172 -14.23 3.37 -18.89
N LEU A 173 -12.96 3.55 -18.51
CA LEU A 173 -12.03 4.38 -19.30
C LEU A 173 -11.77 3.80 -20.69
N GLN A 174 -11.68 2.46 -20.80
CA GLN A 174 -11.51 1.79 -22.08
C GLN A 174 -12.74 1.94 -22.97
N GLU A 175 -13.95 1.87 -22.41
CA GLU A 175 -15.20 2.09 -23.14
C GLU A 175 -15.28 3.52 -23.67
N LEU A 176 -14.95 4.52 -22.85
CA LEU A 176 -14.88 5.92 -23.30
C LEU A 176 -13.90 6.11 -24.44
N ALA A 177 -12.70 5.54 -24.33
CA ALA A 177 -11.69 5.62 -25.37
C ALA A 177 -12.16 4.97 -26.68
N ASN A 178 -12.81 3.81 -26.63
CA ASN A 178 -13.35 3.11 -27.79
C ASN A 178 -14.50 3.92 -28.45
N ALA A 179 -15.28 4.67 -27.66
CA ALA A 179 -16.34 5.54 -28.14
C ALA A 179 -15.84 6.91 -28.64
N GLY A 180 -14.53 7.20 -28.51
CA GLY A 180 -13.97 8.52 -28.85
C GLY A 180 -14.39 9.64 -27.90
N ILE A 181 -14.86 9.27 -26.70
CA ILE A 181 -15.32 10.23 -25.69
C ILE A 181 -14.14 10.62 -24.79
N SER A 182 -13.99 11.93 -24.53
CA SER A 182 -12.93 12.42 -23.65
C SER A 182 -13.13 11.95 -22.20
N ALA A 183 -12.03 11.47 -21.58
CA ALA A 183 -11.98 11.14 -20.17
C ALA A 183 -11.61 12.35 -19.27
N GLU A 184 -11.61 13.58 -19.82
CA GLU A 184 -11.16 14.79 -19.12
C GLU A 184 -11.91 15.05 -17.81
N LYS A 185 -13.20 14.67 -17.73
CA LYS A 185 -14.01 14.78 -16.51
C LYS A 185 -13.47 13.98 -15.32
N TYR A 186 -12.60 13.00 -15.55
CA TYR A 186 -11.94 12.19 -14.50
C TYR A 186 -10.52 12.69 -14.16
N LEU A 187 -10.07 13.77 -14.82
CA LEU A 187 -8.80 14.39 -14.48
C LEU A 187 -8.99 15.35 -13.30
N TYR A 188 -8.19 15.13 -12.28
CA TYR A 188 -8.11 16.05 -11.15
C TYR A 188 -6.96 17.03 -11.38
N PRO A 189 -7.13 18.31 -10.98
CA PRO A 189 -6.03 19.26 -10.97
C PRO A 189 -4.94 18.81 -10.00
N ILE A 190 -3.67 19.11 -10.33
CA ILE A 190 -2.53 18.67 -9.51
C ILE A 190 -2.58 19.24 -8.09
N GLU A 191 -3.20 20.38 -7.91
CA GLU A 191 -3.40 21.03 -6.61
C GLU A 191 -4.16 20.17 -5.61
N LYS A 192 -4.99 19.20 -6.09
CA LYS A 192 -5.75 18.31 -5.21
C LYS A 192 -4.82 17.49 -4.31
N VAL A 193 -3.66 17.02 -4.81
CA VAL A 193 -2.71 16.25 -4.01
C VAL A 193 -1.86 17.09 -3.05
N PHE A 194 -1.98 18.42 -3.13
CA PHE A 194 -1.31 19.39 -2.25
C PHE A 194 -2.30 20.17 -1.40
N GLY A 195 -3.59 19.78 -1.38
CA GLY A 195 -4.68 20.54 -0.75
C GLY A 195 -4.50 20.81 0.74
N ASP A 196 -3.78 19.96 1.46
CA ASP A 196 -3.47 20.12 2.87
C ASP A 196 -2.32 21.13 3.14
N LEU A 197 -1.62 21.56 2.08
CA LEU A 197 -0.56 22.55 2.21
C LEU A 197 -1.13 23.98 2.18
N LYS A 198 -0.50 24.87 2.96
CA LYS A 198 -0.86 26.30 2.95
C LYS A 198 -0.57 26.91 1.59
N ALA A 199 -1.60 27.41 0.92
CA ALA A 199 -1.43 28.16 -0.33
C ALA A 199 -0.90 29.58 -0.06
N ILE A 200 0.08 29.99 -0.85
CA ILE A 200 0.64 31.35 -0.80
C ILE A 200 0.31 32.04 -2.12
N LYS A 201 -0.35 33.18 -2.02
CA LYS A 201 -0.69 34.00 -3.20
C LYS A 201 0.44 35.00 -3.45
N LEU A 202 1.12 34.85 -4.56
CA LEU A 202 2.18 35.76 -4.99
C LEU A 202 1.61 36.97 -5.71
N ASN A 203 2.21 38.16 -5.48
CA ASN A 203 1.97 39.30 -6.34
C ASN A 203 2.76 39.18 -7.67
N PRO A 204 2.49 40.01 -8.72
CA PRO A 204 3.15 39.85 -10.02
C PRO A 204 4.68 39.95 -9.99
N HIS A 205 5.23 40.75 -9.09
CA HIS A 205 6.69 40.88 -8.93
C HIS A 205 7.27 39.61 -8.30
N GLN A 206 6.66 39.11 -7.23
CA GLN A 206 7.04 37.85 -6.57
C GLN A 206 6.91 36.66 -7.53
N GLU A 207 5.84 36.60 -8.33
CA GLU A 207 5.66 35.56 -9.35
C GLU A 207 6.80 35.58 -10.36
N HIS A 208 7.18 36.75 -10.87
CA HIS A 208 8.30 36.88 -11.80
C HIS A 208 9.61 36.38 -11.18
N LEU A 209 9.93 36.77 -9.95
CA LEU A 209 11.13 36.32 -9.24
C LEU A 209 11.11 34.80 -9.03
N TYR A 210 9.99 34.24 -8.57
CA TYR A 210 9.82 32.82 -8.33
C TYR A 210 10.01 31.98 -9.60
N ARG A 211 9.41 32.41 -10.73
CA ARG A 211 9.56 31.75 -12.03
C ARG A 211 10.99 31.72 -12.55
N ASN A 212 11.82 32.65 -12.09
CA ASN A 212 13.26 32.73 -12.40
C ASN A 212 14.14 32.03 -11.34
N GLY A 213 13.54 31.26 -10.42
CA GLY A 213 14.26 30.47 -9.41
C GLY A 213 14.83 31.30 -8.25
N ILE A 214 14.39 32.54 -8.08
CA ILE A 214 14.81 33.41 -6.99
C ILE A 214 14.03 33.03 -5.74
N ARG A 215 14.75 32.83 -4.64
CA ARG A 215 14.15 32.57 -3.32
C ARG A 215 13.37 33.79 -2.87
N LEU A 216 12.13 33.58 -2.46
CA LEU A 216 11.28 34.64 -1.90
C LEU A 216 11.31 34.55 -0.38
N ASP A 217 11.51 35.68 0.29
CA ASP A 217 11.18 35.81 1.69
C ASP A 217 9.70 36.21 1.76
N ILE A 218 8.91 35.33 2.32
CA ILE A 218 7.45 35.48 2.43
C ILE A 218 7.15 35.51 3.92
N ASP A 219 6.83 36.68 4.43
CA ASP A 219 6.37 36.92 5.81
C ASP A 219 4.90 36.45 5.99
#